data_5c05c52d7fb7e2ff939f61feb1b13af4
#
_entry.id   5c05c52d7fb7e2ff939f61feb1b13af4
#
_cell.length_a   1.000
_cell.length_b   1.000
_cell.length_c   1.000
_cell.angle_alpha   90.00
_cell.angle_beta   90.00
_cell.angle_gamma   90.00
#
_symmetry.space_group_name_H-M   'P 1'
#
loop_
_entity.id
_entity.type
_entity.pdbx_description
1 polymer ?
#
loop_
_entity_poly.entity_id
_entity_poly.type
_entity_poly.pdbx_seq_one_letter_code
_entity_poly.pdbx_strand_id
1 'polypeptide(L)' 'MTADIRKLVHAVPFVPFTIHLADGGQLRVPTVDHIAVPPGGGRVFVFGDDERYDVLSALLISRITVDRESATSSHG' A
#
# COMPACT_ATOMS: atom_id res chain seq x y z
N MET A 1 -8.77 -8.05 -2.23
CA MET A 1 -7.67 -7.27 -1.63
C MET A 1 -7.19 -6.15 -2.54
N THR A 2 -7.05 -6.42 -3.82
CA THR A 2 -6.61 -5.38 -4.76
C THR A 2 -7.57 -4.21 -4.82
N ALA A 3 -8.86 -4.46 -4.73
CA ALA A 3 -9.84 -3.37 -4.74
C ALA A 3 -9.66 -2.44 -3.55
N ASP A 4 -9.27 -2.99 -2.41
CA ASP A 4 -9.03 -2.18 -1.22
C ASP A 4 -7.78 -1.32 -1.41
N ILE A 5 -6.72 -1.89 -2.00
CA ILE A 5 -5.51 -1.13 -2.27
C ILE A 5 -5.81 -0.01 -3.25
N ARG A 6 -6.61 -0.30 -4.27
CA ARG A 6 -6.94 0.71 -5.28
C ARG A 6 -7.70 1.87 -4.65
N LYS A 7 -8.60 1.59 -3.71
CA LYS A 7 -9.28 2.65 -2.99
C LYS A 7 -8.31 3.50 -2.18
N LEU A 8 -7.34 2.85 -1.52
CA LEU A 8 -6.37 3.57 -0.72
C LEU A 8 -5.47 4.46 -1.59
N VAL A 9 -5.12 3.98 -2.77
CA VAL A 9 -4.29 4.74 -3.70
C VAL A 9 -5.01 6.01 -4.16
N HIS A 10 -6.33 5.92 -4.34
CA HIS A 10 -7.12 7.05 -4.84
C HIS A 10 -7.72 7.91 -3.73
N ALA A 11 -7.46 7.59 -2.48
CA ALA A 11 -8.00 8.36 -1.37
C ALA A 11 -7.41 9.77 -1.34
N VAL A 12 -8.23 10.75 -0.98
CA VAL A 12 -7.80 12.14 -0.88
C VAL A 12 -8.25 12.65 0.48
N PRO A 13 -7.32 12.99 1.35
CA PRO A 13 -5.86 12.89 1.18
C PRO A 13 -5.40 11.45 1.26
N PHE A 14 -4.24 11.20 0.69
CA PHE A 14 -3.65 9.87 0.75
C PHE A 14 -3.18 9.60 2.19
N VAL A 15 -3.49 8.41 2.70
CA VAL A 15 -3.04 8.01 4.03
C VAL A 15 -2.07 6.86 3.86
N PRO A 16 -0.85 6.96 4.39
CA PRO A 16 0.14 5.88 4.25
C PRO A 16 -0.37 4.56 4.81
N PHE A 17 0.10 3.49 4.24
CA PHE A 17 -0.29 2.16 4.69
C PHE A 17 0.85 1.17 4.50
N THR A 18 0.72 0.02 5.12
CA THR A 18 1.70 -1.06 5.04
C THR A 18 1.02 -2.29 4.48
N ILE A 19 1.67 -2.92 3.50
CA ILE A 19 1.20 -4.17 2.91
C ILE A 19 1.95 -5.30 3.61
N HIS A 20 1.20 -6.27 4.14
CA HIS A 20 1.76 -7.44 4.80
C HIS A 20 1.65 -8.62 3.86
N LEU A 21 2.74 -9.35 3.73
CA LEU A 21 2.81 -10.49 2.83
C LEU A 21 2.67 -11.80 3.60
N ALA A 22 2.19 -12.82 2.90
CA ALA A 22 1.96 -14.13 3.51
C ALA A 22 3.23 -14.74 4.09
N ASP A 23 4.40 -14.36 3.57
CA ASP A 23 5.67 -14.88 4.07
C ASP A 23 6.21 -14.10 5.26
N GLY A 24 5.44 -13.14 5.76
CA GLY A 24 5.86 -12.33 6.89
C GLY A 24 6.53 -11.02 6.51
N GLY A 25 6.77 -10.79 5.23
CA GLY A 25 7.37 -9.52 4.80
C GLY A 25 6.39 -8.37 4.89
N GLN A 26 6.93 -7.17 4.91
CA GLN A 26 6.12 -5.95 4.97
C GLN A 26 6.69 -4.94 4.01
N LEU A 27 5.81 -4.19 3.35
CA LEU A 27 6.21 -3.12 2.45
C LEU A 27 5.44 -1.88 2.79
N ARG A 28 6.17 -0.81 3.04
CA ARG A 28 5.58 0.48 3.40
C ARG A 28 5.25 1.29 2.17
N VAL A 29 4.08 1.91 2.15
CA VAL A 29 3.67 2.79 1.06
C VAL A 29 3.44 4.17 1.66
N PRO A 30 4.48 5.02 1.68
CA PRO A 30 4.38 6.33 2.35
C PRO A 30 3.67 7.39 1.52
N THR A 31 3.69 7.28 0.21
CA THR A 31 3.00 8.23 -0.66
C THR A 31 2.42 7.49 -1.85
N VAL A 32 1.54 8.17 -2.58
CA VAL A 32 0.91 7.57 -3.75
C VAL A 32 1.92 7.27 -4.86
N ASP A 33 3.08 7.95 -4.84
CA ASP A 33 4.09 7.70 -5.86
C ASP A 33 4.87 6.40 -5.64
N HIS A 34 4.68 5.77 -4.49
CA HIS A 34 5.40 4.55 -4.16
C HIS A 34 4.63 3.28 -4.51
N ILE A 35 3.52 3.40 -5.22
CA ILE A 35 2.71 2.23 -5.53
C ILE A 35 2.03 2.37 -6.87
N ALA A 36 1.87 1.26 -7.57
CA ALA A 36 1.11 1.21 -8.81
C ALA A 36 0.32 -0.09 -8.85
N VAL A 37 -0.95 0.02 -9.23
CA VAL A 37 -1.82 -1.14 -9.36
C VAL A 37 -2.35 -1.16 -10.79
N PRO A 38 -1.82 -2.05 -11.64
CA PRO A 38 -2.29 -2.14 -13.02
C PRO A 38 -3.76 -2.52 -13.08
N PRO A 39 -4.43 -2.21 -14.19
CA PRO A 39 -5.87 -2.46 -14.31
C PRO A 39 -6.29 -3.91 -14.08
N GLY A 40 -5.43 -4.86 -14.43
CA GLY A 40 -5.76 -6.26 -14.25
C GLY A 40 -5.87 -6.68 -12.80
N GLY A 41 -5.18 -5.95 -11.89
CA GLY A 41 -5.33 -6.22 -10.47
C GLY A 41 -4.64 -7.47 -9.96
N GLY A 42 -3.89 -8.17 -10.79
CA GLY A 42 -3.20 -9.38 -10.35
C GLY A 42 -1.85 -9.11 -9.72
N ARG A 43 -1.32 -7.91 -9.90
CA ARG A 43 -0.01 -7.54 -9.37
C ARG A 43 -0.06 -6.15 -8.76
N VAL A 44 0.86 -5.92 -7.85
CA VAL A 44 1.02 -4.61 -7.23
C VAL A 44 2.51 -4.30 -7.26
N PHE A 45 2.85 -3.08 -7.69
CA PHE A 45 4.22 -2.62 -7.74
C PHE A 45 4.43 -1.64 -6.60
N VAL A 46 5.47 -1.88 -5.79
CA VAL A 46 5.79 -0.98 -4.68
C VAL A 46 7.21 -0.49 -4.90
N PHE A 47 7.39 0.83 -4.97
CA PHE A 47 8.67 1.45 -5.29
C PHE A 47 9.35 1.96 -4.04
N GLY A 48 10.66 1.73 -3.96
CA GLY A 48 11.47 2.29 -2.89
C GLY A 48 12.06 3.63 -3.33
N ASP A 49 12.80 4.24 -2.41
CA ASP A 49 13.42 5.54 -2.69
C ASP A 49 14.71 5.42 -3.48
N ASP A 50 15.26 4.23 -3.58
CA ASP A 50 16.57 4.00 -4.18
C ASP A 50 16.46 3.29 -5.53
N GLU A 51 15.40 3.48 -6.23
CA GLU A 51 15.15 2.89 -7.55
C GLU A 51 14.83 1.40 -7.52
N ARG A 52 14.83 0.78 -6.34
CA ARG A 52 14.37 -0.59 -6.24
C ARG A 52 12.86 -0.61 -6.21
N TYR A 53 12.31 -1.71 -6.68
CA TYR A 53 10.87 -1.89 -6.59
C TYR A 53 10.56 -3.38 -6.43
N ASP A 54 9.43 -3.65 -5.82
CA ASP A 54 8.94 -5.01 -5.62
C ASP A 54 7.70 -5.21 -6.46
N VAL A 55 7.61 -6.36 -7.09
CA VAL A 55 6.43 -6.76 -7.84
C VAL A 55 5.77 -7.88 -7.07
N LEU A 56 4.56 -7.65 -6.61
CA LEU A 56 3.86 -8.59 -5.75
C LEU A 56 2.71 -9.23 -6.50
N SER A 57 2.52 -10.53 -6.30
CA SER A 57 1.26 -11.14 -6.69
C SER A 57 0.22 -10.73 -5.67
N ALA A 58 -0.95 -10.30 -6.13
CA ALA A 58 -2.02 -9.91 -5.22
C ALA A 58 -2.40 -11.04 -4.30
N LEU A 59 -2.18 -12.29 -4.71
CA LEU A 59 -2.51 -13.45 -3.90
C LEU A 59 -1.61 -13.62 -2.68
N LEU A 60 -0.46 -12.95 -2.67
CA LEU A 60 0.48 -13.05 -1.55
C LEU A 60 0.23 -12.02 -0.47
N ILE A 61 -0.69 -11.11 -0.68
CA ILE A 61 -0.98 -10.07 0.30
C ILE A 61 -1.93 -10.63 1.35
N SER A 62 -1.51 -10.60 2.60
CA SER A 62 -2.32 -11.16 3.68
C SER A 62 -3.21 -10.11 4.35
N ARG A 63 -2.73 -8.87 4.44
CA ARG A 63 -3.54 -7.79 5.03
C ARG A 63 -2.89 -6.46 4.76
N ILE A 64 -3.63 -5.40 5.02
CA ILE A 64 -3.15 -4.04 4.87
C ILE A 64 -3.43 -3.31 6.18
N THR A 65 -2.43 -2.62 6.70
CA THR A 65 -2.58 -1.80 7.88
C THR A 65 -2.50 -0.34 7.45
N VAL A 66 -3.58 0.39 7.64
CA VAL A 66 -3.66 1.79 7.23
C VAL A 66 -3.34 2.64 8.45
N ASP A 67 -2.43 3.60 8.28
CA ASP A 67 -2.08 4.51 9.37
C ASP A 67 -3.30 5.34 9.71
N ARG A 68 -3.47 5.64 11.01
CA ARG A 68 -4.49 6.61 11.33
C ARG A 68 -3.96 7.95 10.94
N GLU A 69 -4.89 8.70 10.42
CA GLU A 69 -4.58 10.02 10.13
C GLU A 69 -4.29 10.70 11.38
N SER A 70 -3.22 11.07 11.54
CA SER A 70 -2.93 11.48 12.77
C SER A 70 -3.44 12.68 13.15
N ALA A 71 -3.52 12.57 12.84
CA ALA A 71 -3.75 13.09 13.45
C ALA A 71 -4.77 13.28 14.00
N THR A 72 -5.22 12.89 13.66
CA THR A 72 -6.32 13.05 14.12
C THR A 72 -6.29 12.89 15.48
N SER A 73 -5.68 12.95 15.12
CA SER A 73 -5.58 12.87 15.87
C SER A 73 -5.51 13.14 16.80
N SER A 74 -5.63 13.48 16.85
CA SER A 74 -5.43 13.78 17.57
C SER A 74 -5.77 13.91 18.40
N HIS A 75 -5.98 13.94 18.37
CA HIS A 75 -6.16 14.19 19.00
C HIS A 75 -6.39 14.28 19.58
N GLY A 76 -6.42 14.11 19.06
CA GLY A 76 -6.51 14.35 19.36
C GLY A 76 -6.69 14.51 19.71
#